data_0e4b16e1ffb36b1f392748e5f08a2fa0
#
_entry.id   0e4b16e1ffb36b1f392748e5f08a2fa0
#
_cell.length_a   1.000
_cell.length_b   1.000
_cell.length_c   1.000
_cell.angle_alpha   90.00
_cell.angle_beta   90.00
_cell.angle_gamma   90.00
#
_symmetry.space_group_name_H-M   'P 1'
#
loop_
_entity.id
_entity.type
_entity.pdbx_description
1 polymer ?
#
loop_
_entity_poly.entity_id
_entity_poly.type
_entity_poly.pdbx_seq_one_letter_code
_entity_poly.pdbx_strand_id
1 'polypeptide(L)'
;MVRVVAIAAETHIERLQCYAGLDDRKAIGHFDESLQRLYLTTRYGDGSFSNQEWERVKAHLYQKDFFIAGPLLRALLSPEPCVLLIDEVDKVGEEFEAQLLEILEEWQISVPRLGTIQAISKPFVLLTSNQQRRIGDPLRRRSLYMQFDHPSMEREQEIIRARTHGHNEELRLEVAGFAQALRGYRLQKQPSIAEMLDLVNALDVLGLEAVRAEDRDTLLPLIAKTEKDRERLMLRDGFASLVYDIQGHVSKLKSERLGKMAAHA
;
A
#
# COMPACT_ATOMS: atom_id res chain seq x y z
N MET A 1 8.55 3.71 3.15
CA MET A 1 8.45 4.33 4.49
C MET A 1 8.33 3.28 5.59
N VAL A 2 7.30 2.43 5.63
CA VAL A 2 7.06 1.42 6.68
C VAL A 2 8.29 0.53 6.98
N ARG A 3 8.90 -0.06 5.93
CA ARG A 3 10.11 -0.90 6.10
C ARG A 3 11.30 -0.13 6.67
N VAL A 4 11.45 1.14 6.32
CA VAL A 4 12.54 1.98 6.83
C VAL A 4 12.35 2.25 8.32
N VAL A 5 11.11 2.53 8.74
CA VAL A 5 10.79 2.73 10.17
C VAL A 5 11.05 1.44 10.96
N ALA A 6 10.61 0.29 10.45
CA ALA A 6 10.81 -0.99 11.12
C ALA A 6 12.28 -1.38 11.23
N ILE A 7 13.08 -1.14 10.19
CA ILE A 7 14.53 -1.37 10.21
C ILE A 7 15.21 -0.42 11.22
N ALA A 8 14.86 0.88 11.20
CA ALA A 8 15.45 1.86 12.10
C ALA A 8 15.07 1.62 13.57
N ALA A 9 13.92 1.02 13.83
CA ALA A 9 13.45 0.65 15.16
C ALA A 9 13.80 -0.81 15.54
N GLU A 10 14.50 -1.53 14.66
CA GLU A 10 14.86 -2.96 14.84
C GLU A 10 13.68 -3.85 15.24
N THR A 11 12.50 -3.61 14.64
CA THR A 11 11.28 -4.30 14.98
C THR A 11 10.57 -4.90 13.77
N HIS A 12 9.58 -5.77 14.03
CA HIS A 12 8.78 -6.40 12.99
C HIS A 12 7.60 -5.53 12.55
N ILE A 13 6.99 -5.91 11.44
CA ILE A 13 5.82 -5.25 10.87
C ILE A 13 4.63 -6.19 10.95
N GLU A 14 3.56 -5.74 11.60
CA GLU A 14 2.22 -6.31 11.44
C GLU A 14 1.48 -5.51 10.39
N ARG A 15 0.87 -6.19 9.41
CA ARG A 15 0.17 -5.54 8.29
C ARG A 15 -1.28 -5.97 8.22
N LEU A 16 -2.17 -4.99 8.24
CA LEU A 16 -3.57 -5.13 7.90
C LEU A 16 -3.83 -4.48 6.53
N GLN A 17 -4.15 -5.29 5.52
CA GLN A 17 -4.59 -4.78 4.23
C GLN A 17 -6.08 -4.56 4.25
N CYS A 18 -6.52 -3.30 4.12
CA CYS A 18 -7.94 -2.95 4.04
C CYS A 18 -8.50 -3.21 2.65
N TYR A 19 -9.74 -3.69 2.58
CA TYR A 19 -10.52 -3.88 1.36
C TYR A 19 -12.02 -3.81 1.70
N ALA A 20 -12.86 -3.63 0.70
CA ALA A 20 -14.32 -3.58 0.89
C ALA A 20 -14.83 -4.91 1.45
N GLY A 21 -15.52 -4.86 2.61
CA GLY A 21 -16.01 -6.05 3.31
C GLY A 21 -14.98 -6.73 4.21
N LEU A 22 -13.90 -6.03 4.59
CA LEU A 22 -13.03 -6.49 5.67
C LEU A 22 -13.84 -6.63 6.96
N ASP A 23 -13.75 -7.78 7.59
CA ASP A 23 -14.45 -8.13 8.83
C ASP A 23 -13.50 -8.27 10.01
N ASP A 24 -14.08 -8.31 11.21
CA ASP A 24 -13.34 -8.46 12.47
C ASP A 24 -12.57 -9.77 12.53
N ARG A 25 -13.09 -10.83 11.90
CA ARG A 25 -12.43 -12.15 11.90
C ARG A 25 -11.04 -12.09 11.25
N LYS A 26 -10.88 -11.27 10.22
CA LYS A 26 -9.60 -11.11 9.53
C LYS A 26 -8.70 -10.05 10.18
N ALA A 27 -9.30 -9.00 10.72
CA ALA A 27 -8.56 -7.90 11.34
C ALA A 27 -8.12 -8.23 12.76
N ILE A 28 -9.05 -8.75 13.59
CA ILE A 28 -8.86 -9.04 15.01
C ILE A 28 -8.49 -10.51 15.22
N GLY A 29 -9.26 -11.41 14.59
CA GLY A 29 -9.06 -12.86 14.68
C GLY A 29 -10.36 -13.63 14.86
N HIS A 30 -10.23 -14.94 14.94
CA HIS A 30 -11.35 -15.86 15.06
C HIS A 30 -10.94 -17.15 15.78
N PHE A 31 -11.91 -17.88 16.30
CA PHE A 31 -11.67 -19.20 16.84
C PHE A 31 -11.41 -20.21 15.71
N ASP A 32 -10.41 -21.07 15.90
CA ASP A 32 -10.09 -22.17 15.00
C ASP A 32 -11.08 -23.31 15.18
N GLU A 33 -12.14 -23.29 14.39
CA GLU A 33 -13.19 -24.30 14.43
C GLU A 33 -12.66 -25.71 14.10
N SER A 34 -11.60 -25.80 13.28
CA SER A 34 -10.98 -27.08 12.92
C SER A 34 -10.24 -27.67 14.11
N LEU A 35 -9.47 -26.85 14.81
CA LEU A 35 -8.77 -27.24 16.02
C LEU A 35 -9.75 -27.59 17.15
N GLN A 36 -10.81 -26.80 17.32
CA GLN A 36 -11.87 -27.08 18.28
C GLN A 36 -12.54 -28.44 17.99
N ARG A 37 -12.86 -28.72 16.73
CA ARG A 37 -13.43 -29.99 16.29
C ARG A 37 -12.47 -31.16 16.55
N LEU A 38 -11.19 -31.00 16.16
CA LEU A 38 -10.15 -31.99 16.38
C LEU A 38 -10.01 -32.32 17.89
N TYR A 39 -9.97 -31.27 18.72
CA TYR A 39 -9.90 -31.46 20.19
C TYR A 39 -11.08 -32.27 20.73
N LEU A 40 -12.32 -31.92 20.29
CA LEU A 40 -13.51 -32.64 20.71
C LEU A 40 -13.47 -34.10 20.27
N THR A 41 -13.15 -34.38 19.02
CA THR A 41 -13.09 -35.74 18.48
C THR A 41 -12.01 -36.60 19.17
N THR A 42 -10.81 -35.99 19.37
CA THR A 42 -9.68 -36.73 19.97
C THR A 42 -9.88 -37.01 21.47
N ARG A 43 -10.49 -36.05 22.19
CA ARG A 43 -10.60 -36.13 23.65
C ARG A 43 -11.82 -36.88 24.11
N TYR A 44 -12.92 -36.81 23.36
CA TYR A 44 -14.23 -37.29 23.82
C TYR A 44 -14.88 -38.28 22.86
N GLY A 45 -14.41 -38.40 21.62
CA GLY A 45 -15.02 -39.29 20.63
C GLY A 45 -16.51 -38.97 20.39
N ASP A 46 -17.33 -40.02 20.25
CA ASP A 46 -18.80 -39.88 20.11
C ASP A 46 -19.53 -39.93 21.48
N GLY A 47 -18.83 -39.66 22.57
CA GLY A 47 -19.38 -39.73 23.91
C GLY A 47 -20.43 -38.65 24.18
N SER A 48 -21.46 -39.04 24.98
CA SER A 48 -22.44 -38.09 25.49
C SER A 48 -21.88 -37.34 26.69
N PHE A 49 -21.99 -36.02 26.69
CA PHE A 49 -21.58 -35.19 27.83
C PHE A 49 -22.71 -35.05 28.85
N SER A 50 -22.38 -35.05 30.12
CA SER A 50 -23.24 -34.44 31.12
C SER A 50 -23.28 -32.93 30.98
N ASN A 51 -24.30 -32.26 31.47
CA ASN A 51 -24.40 -30.80 31.39
C ASN A 51 -23.20 -30.08 32.02
N GLN A 52 -22.66 -30.60 33.12
CA GLN A 52 -21.49 -30.03 33.79
C GLN A 52 -20.20 -30.19 32.97
N GLU A 53 -20.01 -31.33 32.34
CA GLU A 53 -18.87 -31.60 31.48
C GLU A 53 -18.93 -30.71 30.24
N TRP A 54 -20.13 -30.56 29.62
CA TRP A 54 -20.33 -29.70 28.48
C TRP A 54 -19.95 -28.23 28.76
N GLU A 55 -20.36 -27.66 29.89
CA GLU A 55 -20.00 -26.27 30.23
C GLU A 55 -18.48 -26.12 30.46
N ARG A 56 -17.78 -27.12 31.02
CA ARG A 56 -16.32 -27.10 31.11
C ARG A 56 -15.64 -27.21 29.77
N VAL A 57 -16.09 -28.10 28.91
CA VAL A 57 -15.56 -28.23 27.53
C VAL A 57 -15.77 -26.95 26.74
N LYS A 58 -16.96 -26.40 26.80
CA LYS A 58 -17.30 -25.15 26.15
C LYS A 58 -16.40 -23.98 26.62
N ALA A 59 -16.20 -23.85 27.93
CA ALA A 59 -15.30 -22.85 28.50
C ALA A 59 -13.85 -23.03 28.01
N HIS A 60 -13.40 -24.28 27.86
CA HIS A 60 -12.07 -24.58 27.35
C HIS A 60 -11.91 -24.27 25.88
N LEU A 61 -12.90 -24.57 25.02
CA LEU A 61 -12.86 -24.30 23.59
C LEU A 61 -12.78 -22.82 23.23
N TYR A 62 -13.19 -21.93 24.15
CA TYR A 62 -13.13 -20.49 23.96
C TYR A 62 -11.95 -19.84 24.70
N GLN A 63 -10.88 -20.60 24.97
CA GLN A 63 -9.62 -20.06 25.47
C GLN A 63 -8.73 -19.55 24.34
N LYS A 64 -7.71 -18.76 24.70
CA LYS A 64 -6.75 -18.17 23.76
C LYS A 64 -6.07 -19.19 22.85
N ASP A 65 -5.87 -20.41 23.34
CA ASP A 65 -5.19 -21.50 22.61
C ASP A 65 -5.95 -21.94 21.34
N PHE A 66 -7.25 -21.67 21.29
CA PHE A 66 -8.09 -21.93 20.11
C PHE A 66 -8.37 -20.68 19.29
N PHE A 67 -7.72 -19.54 19.60
CA PHE A 67 -7.98 -18.30 18.91
C PHE A 67 -6.82 -17.91 18.01
N ILE A 68 -7.09 -17.78 16.71
CA ILE A 68 -6.14 -17.29 15.70
C ILE A 68 -6.19 -15.76 15.68
N ALA A 69 -5.15 -15.13 16.21
CA ALA A 69 -5.06 -13.68 16.27
C ALA A 69 -4.82 -13.08 14.88
N GLY A 70 -5.61 -12.08 14.53
CA GLY A 70 -5.43 -11.24 13.34
C GLY A 70 -4.36 -10.16 13.56
N PRO A 71 -4.02 -9.39 12.51
CA PRO A 71 -2.92 -8.40 12.56
C PRO A 71 -3.07 -7.35 13.66
N LEU A 72 -4.29 -6.84 13.89
CA LEU A 72 -4.54 -5.85 14.94
C LEU A 72 -4.23 -6.43 16.33
N LEU A 73 -4.75 -7.61 16.62
CA LEU A 73 -4.54 -8.23 17.91
C LEU A 73 -3.09 -8.67 18.09
N ARG A 74 -2.42 -9.19 17.05
CA ARG A 74 -0.99 -9.54 17.13
C ARG A 74 -0.13 -8.33 17.44
N ALA A 75 -0.43 -7.17 16.84
CA ALA A 75 0.29 -5.93 17.12
C ALA A 75 0.14 -5.49 18.59
N LEU A 76 -1.07 -5.61 19.16
CA LEU A 76 -1.32 -5.29 20.58
C LEU A 76 -0.68 -6.30 21.54
N LEU A 77 -0.62 -7.57 21.17
CA LEU A 77 -0.03 -8.63 21.98
C LEU A 77 1.49 -8.76 21.82
N SER A 78 2.10 -7.96 20.93
CA SER A 78 3.54 -7.98 20.77
C SER A 78 4.24 -7.60 22.08
N PRO A 79 5.23 -8.39 22.54
CA PRO A 79 5.99 -8.08 23.77
C PRO A 79 6.71 -6.75 23.69
N GLU A 80 7.20 -6.39 22.50
CA GLU A 80 7.88 -5.13 22.21
C GLU A 80 7.09 -4.33 21.16
N PRO A 81 7.19 -2.99 21.16
CA PRO A 81 6.52 -2.16 20.19
C PRO A 81 6.89 -2.56 18.75
N CYS A 82 5.88 -2.92 17.96
CA CYS A 82 6.03 -3.22 16.54
C CYS A 82 5.54 -2.06 15.66
N VAL A 83 5.74 -2.14 14.36
CA VAL A 83 5.09 -1.25 13.38
C VAL A 83 3.81 -1.90 12.90
N LEU A 84 2.66 -1.27 13.17
CA LEU A 84 1.37 -1.67 12.64
C LEU A 84 1.05 -0.84 11.40
N LEU A 85 1.06 -1.48 10.23
CA LEU A 85 0.63 -0.89 8.98
C LEU A 85 -0.83 -1.23 8.72
N ILE A 86 -1.70 -0.22 8.67
CA ILE A 86 -3.08 -0.32 8.20
C ILE A 86 -3.13 0.29 6.79
N ASP A 87 -3.14 -0.57 5.79
CA ASP A 87 -2.94 -0.21 4.39
C ASP A 87 -4.28 -0.02 3.69
N GLU A 88 -4.42 1.09 2.92
CA GLU A 88 -5.63 1.47 2.19
C GLU A 88 -6.89 1.61 3.08
N VAL A 89 -6.76 2.31 4.20
CA VAL A 89 -7.85 2.50 5.19
C VAL A 89 -9.11 3.16 4.58
N ASP A 90 -8.99 3.86 3.47
CA ASP A 90 -10.12 4.44 2.74
C ASP A 90 -11.03 3.40 2.06
N LYS A 91 -10.69 2.10 2.07
CA LYS A 91 -11.51 1.01 1.53
C LYS A 91 -12.47 0.38 2.53
N VAL A 92 -12.30 0.63 3.82
CA VAL A 92 -13.21 0.13 4.86
C VAL A 92 -14.32 1.11 5.16
N GLY A 93 -15.43 0.61 5.75
CA GLY A 93 -16.57 1.44 6.14
C GLY A 93 -16.33 2.24 7.42
N GLU A 94 -17.26 3.15 7.73
CA GLU A 94 -17.22 3.99 8.94
C GLU A 94 -17.28 3.17 10.23
N GLU A 95 -17.96 2.02 10.22
CA GLU A 95 -18.03 1.12 11.37
C GLU A 95 -16.67 0.58 11.75
N PHE A 96 -15.87 0.18 10.76
CA PHE A 96 -14.52 -0.29 10.98
C PHE A 96 -13.57 0.84 11.40
N GLU A 97 -13.75 2.05 10.86
CA GLU A 97 -13.01 3.23 11.33
C GLU A 97 -13.29 3.53 12.80
N ALA A 98 -14.55 3.37 13.26
CA ALA A 98 -14.91 3.55 14.66
C ALA A 98 -14.23 2.51 15.57
N GLN A 99 -14.14 1.26 15.15
CA GLN A 99 -13.38 0.22 15.87
C GLN A 99 -11.88 0.55 15.93
N LEU A 100 -11.30 1.01 14.83
CA LEU A 100 -9.90 1.45 14.82
C LEU A 100 -9.66 2.58 15.81
N LEU A 101 -10.60 3.52 15.93
CA LEU A 101 -10.50 4.61 16.91
C LEU A 101 -10.45 4.09 18.34
N GLU A 102 -11.33 3.15 18.72
CA GLU A 102 -11.34 2.54 20.05
C GLU A 102 -9.98 1.87 20.33
N ILE A 103 -9.50 1.07 19.36
CA ILE A 103 -8.21 0.39 19.50
C ILE A 103 -7.04 1.36 19.65
N LEU A 104 -7.03 2.45 18.87
CA LEU A 104 -5.93 3.40 18.85
C LEU A 104 -5.98 4.40 20.02
N GLU A 105 -7.13 4.60 20.64
CA GLU A 105 -7.28 5.47 21.82
C GLU A 105 -6.95 4.73 23.11
N GLU A 106 -7.59 3.59 23.30
CA GLU A 106 -7.55 2.86 24.56
C GLU A 106 -6.49 1.75 24.57
N TRP A 107 -5.91 1.46 23.40
CA TRP A 107 -4.93 0.37 23.22
C TRP A 107 -5.45 -0.97 23.74
N GLN A 108 -6.72 -1.22 23.46
CA GLN A 108 -7.42 -2.44 23.82
C GLN A 108 -8.34 -2.89 22.69
N ILE A 109 -8.76 -4.13 22.75
CA ILE A 109 -9.70 -4.67 21.79
C ILE A 109 -10.65 -5.63 22.49
N SER A 110 -11.94 -5.52 22.22
CA SER A 110 -12.96 -6.40 22.75
C SER A 110 -13.17 -7.58 21.80
N VAL A 111 -12.81 -8.77 22.26
CA VAL A 111 -12.96 -10.01 21.49
C VAL A 111 -14.13 -10.80 22.05
N PRO A 112 -15.14 -11.15 21.24
CA PRO A 112 -16.26 -11.97 21.71
C PRO A 112 -15.80 -13.24 22.41
N ARG A 113 -16.29 -13.50 23.61
CA ARG A 113 -15.96 -14.64 24.49
C ARG A 113 -14.58 -14.65 25.12
N LEU A 114 -13.63 -13.86 24.65
CA LEU A 114 -12.33 -13.68 25.32
C LEU A 114 -12.29 -12.43 26.20
N GLY A 115 -13.29 -11.54 26.06
CA GLY A 115 -13.34 -10.28 26.79
C GLY A 115 -12.43 -9.22 26.19
N THR A 116 -12.16 -8.19 26.97
CA THR A 116 -11.28 -7.09 26.56
C THR A 116 -9.83 -7.46 26.75
N ILE A 117 -9.05 -7.35 25.68
CA ILE A 117 -7.62 -7.63 25.67
C ILE A 117 -6.90 -6.29 25.55
N GLN A 118 -6.07 -5.98 26.54
CA GLN A 118 -5.25 -4.78 26.55
C GLN A 118 -3.91 -5.03 25.86
N ALA A 119 -3.36 -3.99 25.26
CA ALA A 119 -2.06 -4.03 24.63
C ALA A 119 -0.96 -4.31 25.66
N ILE A 120 -0.06 -5.22 25.33
CA ILE A 120 1.17 -5.47 26.06
C ILE A 120 2.16 -4.34 25.77
N SER A 121 2.27 -3.95 24.50
CA SER A 121 3.04 -2.81 24.04
C SER A 121 2.23 -1.98 23.05
N LYS A 122 2.56 -0.68 22.92
CA LYS A 122 1.87 0.22 21.97
C LYS A 122 2.63 0.21 20.65
N PRO A 123 2.03 -0.28 19.56
CA PRO A 123 2.67 -0.27 18.25
C PRO A 123 2.80 1.15 17.69
N PHE A 124 3.80 1.36 16.83
CA PHE A 124 3.85 2.54 15.98
C PHE A 124 2.91 2.34 14.79
N VAL A 125 1.83 3.12 14.72
CA VAL A 125 0.77 2.91 13.72
C VAL A 125 0.99 3.80 12.51
N LEU A 126 0.96 3.20 11.33
CA LEU A 126 0.96 3.87 10.04
C LEU A 126 -0.33 3.53 9.30
N LEU A 127 -1.05 4.56 8.90
CA LEU A 127 -2.25 4.45 8.06
C LEU A 127 -1.90 4.92 6.64
N THR A 128 -2.28 4.18 5.62
CA THR A 128 -2.18 4.66 4.24
C THR A 128 -3.57 4.81 3.62
N SER A 129 -3.68 5.76 2.69
CA SER A 129 -4.90 6.01 1.94
C SER A 129 -4.58 6.47 0.52
N ASN A 130 -5.32 5.96 -0.45
CA ASN A 130 -5.32 6.41 -1.83
C ASN A 130 -6.38 7.49 -2.10
N GLN A 131 -7.06 7.96 -1.05
CA GLN A 131 -8.11 8.99 -1.11
C GLN A 131 -9.31 8.63 -2.01
N GLN A 132 -9.60 7.33 -2.21
CA GLN A 132 -10.79 6.90 -2.95
C GLN A 132 -12.08 7.28 -2.22
N ARG A 133 -12.03 7.30 -0.89
CA ARG A 133 -13.05 7.82 0.02
C ARG A 133 -12.40 8.74 1.05
N ARG A 134 -13.11 9.75 1.49
CA ARG A 134 -12.65 10.60 2.58
C ARG A 134 -12.65 9.80 3.89
N ILE A 135 -11.52 9.76 4.56
CA ILE A 135 -11.38 9.17 5.90
C ILE A 135 -12.14 10.05 6.88
N GLY A 136 -12.83 9.43 7.84
CA GLY A 136 -13.60 10.12 8.87
C GLY A 136 -12.78 11.15 9.66
N ASP A 137 -13.39 12.29 9.97
CA ASP A 137 -12.73 13.37 10.71
C ASP A 137 -12.19 12.94 12.09
N PRO A 138 -12.84 12.01 12.84
CA PRO A 138 -12.28 11.52 14.10
C PRO A 138 -10.90 10.85 13.94
N LEU A 139 -10.74 9.99 12.95
CA LEU A 139 -9.47 9.29 12.69
C LEU A 139 -8.40 10.27 12.19
N ARG A 140 -8.78 11.22 11.32
CA ARG A 140 -7.86 12.24 10.82
C ARG A 140 -7.34 13.17 11.93
N ARG A 141 -8.18 13.57 12.86
CA ARG A 141 -7.79 14.48 13.98
C ARG A 141 -6.80 13.83 14.95
N ARG A 142 -6.77 12.49 15.01
CA ARG A 142 -5.88 11.72 15.88
C ARG A 142 -4.60 11.26 15.19
N SER A 143 -4.48 11.54 13.89
CA SER A 143 -3.33 11.13 13.08
C SER A 143 -2.53 12.34 12.64
N LEU A 144 -1.21 12.19 12.57
CA LEU A 144 -0.37 13.10 11.81
C LEU A 144 -0.59 12.83 10.33
N TYR A 145 -1.12 13.82 9.62
CA TYR A 145 -1.43 13.69 8.20
C TYR A 145 -0.28 14.19 7.35
N MET A 146 0.19 13.35 6.44
CA MET A 146 1.21 13.69 5.46
C MET A 146 0.71 13.32 4.08
N GLN A 147 0.66 14.29 3.18
CA GLN A 147 0.34 14.05 1.78
C GLN A 147 1.65 13.88 1.00
N PHE A 148 1.66 12.87 0.13
CA PHE A 148 2.74 12.64 -0.81
C PHE A 148 2.28 13.04 -2.20
N ASP A 149 2.85 14.11 -2.71
CA ASP A 149 2.65 14.51 -4.09
C ASP A 149 3.54 13.70 -5.04
N HIS A 150 3.27 13.80 -6.34
CA HIS A 150 4.17 13.25 -7.34
C HIS A 150 5.55 13.90 -7.21
N PRO A 151 6.65 13.14 -7.33
CA PRO A 151 7.98 13.68 -7.22
C PRO A 151 8.29 14.64 -8.36
N SER A 152 9.29 15.52 -8.14
CA SER A 152 9.88 16.31 -9.23
C SER A 152 10.55 15.37 -10.26
N MET A 153 10.81 15.89 -11.45
CA MET A 153 11.47 15.12 -12.52
C MET A 153 12.85 14.60 -12.07
N GLU A 154 13.62 15.43 -11.35
CA GLU A 154 14.93 15.04 -10.81
C GLU A 154 14.80 13.86 -9.84
N ARG A 155 13.84 13.95 -8.92
CA ARG A 155 13.60 12.90 -7.94
C ARG A 155 13.08 11.62 -8.58
N GLU A 156 12.24 11.74 -9.60
CA GLU A 156 11.73 10.60 -10.35
C GLU A 156 12.84 9.89 -11.11
N GLN A 157 13.75 10.64 -11.75
CA GLN A 157 14.95 10.08 -12.39
C GLN A 157 15.84 9.33 -11.37
N GLU A 158 16.07 9.90 -10.19
CA GLU A 158 16.83 9.23 -9.12
C GLU A 158 16.18 7.91 -8.70
N ILE A 159 14.84 7.89 -8.55
CA ILE A 159 14.10 6.67 -8.20
C ILE A 159 14.22 5.63 -9.31
N ILE A 160 14.03 6.03 -10.56
CA ILE A 160 14.19 5.15 -11.73
C ILE A 160 15.61 4.57 -11.73
N ARG A 161 16.63 5.42 -11.57
CA ARG A 161 18.04 5.01 -11.52
C ARG A 161 18.33 4.00 -10.41
N ALA A 162 17.76 4.20 -9.23
CA ALA A 162 17.97 3.33 -8.07
C ALA A 162 17.25 1.97 -8.20
N ARG A 163 16.23 1.89 -9.06
CA ARG A 163 15.35 0.72 -9.19
C ARG A 163 15.54 -0.08 -10.49
N THR A 164 16.23 0.48 -11.47
CA THR A 164 16.51 -0.18 -12.76
C THR A 164 18.01 -0.36 -12.94
N HIS A 165 18.43 -1.55 -13.38
CA HIS A 165 19.82 -1.88 -13.64
C HIS A 165 20.06 -2.01 -15.15
N GLY A 166 21.25 -1.61 -15.62
CA GLY A 166 21.68 -1.84 -17.01
C GLY A 166 21.16 -0.87 -18.06
N HIS A 167 20.26 0.06 -17.72
CA HIS A 167 19.67 0.99 -18.69
C HIS A 167 20.54 2.22 -18.92
N ASN A 168 20.46 2.76 -20.16
CA ASN A 168 21.07 4.03 -20.53
C ASN A 168 20.51 5.17 -19.65
N GLU A 169 21.38 6.05 -19.18
CA GLU A 169 20.99 7.22 -18.37
C GLU A 169 20.08 8.18 -19.14
N GLU A 170 20.23 8.24 -20.46
CA GLU A 170 19.41 9.06 -21.33
C GLU A 170 17.97 8.55 -21.41
N LEU A 171 17.77 7.23 -21.52
CA LEU A 171 16.45 6.60 -21.47
C LEU A 171 15.74 6.87 -20.14
N ARG A 172 16.45 6.78 -19.02
CA ARG A 172 15.89 7.09 -17.69
C ARG A 172 15.42 8.53 -17.57
N LEU A 173 16.19 9.44 -18.15
CA LEU A 173 15.84 10.86 -18.19
C LEU A 173 14.62 11.11 -19.07
N GLU A 174 14.53 10.45 -20.23
CA GLU A 174 13.36 10.52 -21.09
C GLU A 174 12.10 9.98 -20.44
N VAL A 175 12.17 8.83 -19.74
CA VAL A 175 11.02 8.28 -19.03
C VAL A 175 10.57 9.19 -17.87
N ALA A 176 11.49 9.83 -17.16
CA ALA A 176 11.14 10.84 -16.16
C ALA A 176 10.48 12.08 -16.81
N GLY A 177 10.98 12.52 -17.96
CA GLY A 177 10.37 13.59 -18.77
C GLY A 177 8.98 13.20 -19.28
N PHE A 178 8.82 11.93 -19.67
CA PHE A 178 7.56 11.36 -20.11
C PHE A 178 6.50 11.39 -19.00
N ALA A 179 6.86 11.02 -17.78
CA ALA A 179 5.97 11.08 -16.62
C ALA A 179 5.48 12.52 -16.35
N GLN A 180 6.38 13.50 -16.43
CA GLN A 180 6.03 14.92 -16.26
C GLN A 180 5.11 15.42 -17.38
N ALA A 181 5.42 15.09 -18.64
CA ALA A 181 4.58 15.45 -19.77
C ALA A 181 3.16 14.86 -19.62
N LEU A 182 3.03 13.55 -19.30
CA LEU A 182 1.73 12.91 -19.10
C LEU A 182 0.90 13.56 -17.99
N ARG A 183 1.51 14.04 -16.92
CA ARG A 183 0.81 14.77 -15.86
C ARG A 183 0.19 16.08 -16.34
N GLY A 184 0.78 16.73 -17.34
CA GLY A 184 0.22 17.90 -18.01
C GLY A 184 -1.04 17.61 -18.82
N TYR A 185 -1.26 16.38 -19.26
CA TYR A 185 -2.37 15.97 -20.15
C TYR A 185 -3.70 15.73 -19.46
N ARG A 186 -3.85 16.02 -18.17
CA ARG A 186 -5.10 15.83 -17.40
C ARG A 186 -5.75 14.45 -17.63
N LEU A 187 -4.94 13.40 -17.62
CA LEU A 187 -5.43 12.03 -17.75
C LEU A 187 -6.33 11.68 -16.58
N GLN A 188 -7.32 10.80 -16.81
CA GLN A 188 -8.16 10.29 -15.74
C GLN A 188 -7.35 9.51 -14.69
N LYS A 189 -6.37 8.74 -15.18
CA LYS A 189 -5.41 8.06 -14.34
C LYS A 189 -4.00 8.52 -14.67
N GLN A 190 -3.46 9.35 -13.80
CA GLN A 190 -2.06 9.77 -13.93
C GLN A 190 -1.12 8.60 -13.63
N PRO A 191 -0.02 8.45 -14.41
CA PRO A 191 0.90 7.37 -14.22
C PRO A 191 1.65 7.49 -12.88
N SER A 192 1.70 6.36 -12.17
CA SER A 192 2.48 6.20 -10.96
C SER A 192 3.95 5.93 -11.25
N ILE A 193 4.82 6.08 -10.24
CA ILE A 193 6.23 5.71 -10.36
C ILE A 193 6.40 4.22 -10.73
N ALA A 194 5.56 3.34 -10.21
CA ALA A 194 5.60 1.92 -10.54
C ALA A 194 5.36 1.69 -12.04
N GLU A 195 4.37 2.36 -12.62
CA GLU A 195 4.09 2.29 -14.06
C GLU A 195 5.23 2.87 -14.90
N MET A 196 5.97 3.85 -14.40
CA MET A 196 7.17 4.36 -15.08
C MET A 196 8.35 3.37 -15.01
N LEU A 197 8.52 2.67 -13.89
CA LEU A 197 9.49 1.57 -13.80
C LEU A 197 9.15 0.42 -14.75
N ASP A 198 7.88 0.07 -14.85
CA ASP A 198 7.40 -0.96 -15.79
C ASP A 198 7.63 -0.51 -17.24
N LEU A 199 7.44 0.79 -17.54
CA LEU A 199 7.74 1.35 -18.85
C LEU A 199 9.22 1.22 -19.20
N VAL A 200 10.15 1.58 -18.29
CA VAL A 200 11.59 1.41 -18.52
C VAL A 200 11.93 -0.04 -18.83
N ASN A 201 11.41 -0.98 -18.04
CA ASN A 201 11.64 -2.40 -18.27
C ASN A 201 11.06 -2.88 -19.61
N ALA A 202 9.88 -2.38 -20.00
CA ALA A 202 9.26 -2.71 -21.27
C ALA A 202 10.06 -2.17 -22.46
N LEU A 203 10.56 -0.92 -22.39
CA LEU A 203 11.42 -0.34 -23.41
C LEU A 203 12.70 -1.16 -23.61
N ASP A 204 13.30 -1.63 -22.52
CA ASP A 204 14.48 -2.48 -22.54
C ASP A 204 14.21 -3.82 -23.26
N VAL A 205 13.14 -4.51 -22.85
CA VAL A 205 12.73 -5.79 -23.46
C VAL A 205 12.43 -5.64 -24.97
N LEU A 206 11.87 -4.50 -25.36
CA LEU A 206 11.57 -4.17 -26.76
C LEU A 206 12.79 -3.68 -27.54
N GLY A 207 13.94 -3.47 -26.88
CA GLY A 207 15.14 -2.93 -27.50
C GLY A 207 15.00 -1.46 -27.95
N LEU A 208 14.09 -0.70 -27.31
CA LEU A 208 13.87 0.72 -27.62
C LEU A 208 14.76 1.59 -26.74
N GLU A 209 15.64 2.37 -27.38
CA GLU A 209 16.59 3.24 -26.68
C GLU A 209 16.00 4.61 -26.32
N ALA A 210 14.84 4.95 -26.87
CA ALA A 210 14.17 6.22 -26.69
C ALA A 210 12.65 6.08 -26.90
N VAL A 211 11.87 7.05 -26.40
CA VAL A 211 10.43 7.19 -26.66
C VAL A 211 10.21 7.98 -27.94
N ARG A 212 9.71 7.40 -29.00
CA ARG A 212 9.48 8.02 -30.30
C ARG A 212 8.00 8.04 -30.66
N ALA A 213 7.61 8.99 -31.51
CA ALA A 213 6.23 9.10 -31.99
C ALA A 213 5.78 7.85 -32.80
N GLU A 214 6.71 7.17 -33.46
CA GLU A 214 6.46 5.94 -34.21
C GLU A 214 6.14 4.73 -33.32
N ASP A 215 6.59 4.74 -32.05
CA ASP A 215 6.35 3.67 -31.06
C ASP A 215 4.98 3.77 -30.38
N ARG A 216 4.14 4.73 -30.82
CA ARG A 216 2.83 5.03 -30.22
C ARG A 216 1.99 3.79 -29.93
N ASP A 217 1.79 2.96 -30.94
CA ASP A 217 0.87 1.82 -30.85
C ASP A 217 1.38 0.74 -29.87
N THR A 218 2.71 0.67 -29.71
CA THR A 218 3.37 -0.21 -28.74
C THR A 218 3.34 0.35 -27.32
N LEU A 219 3.55 1.67 -27.16
CA LEU A 219 3.67 2.32 -25.86
C LEU A 219 2.32 2.72 -25.27
N LEU A 220 1.34 3.07 -26.10
CA LEU A 220 0.03 3.53 -25.67
C LEU A 220 -0.67 2.58 -24.68
N PRO A 221 -0.68 1.24 -24.86
CA PRO A 221 -1.26 0.31 -23.90
C PRO A 221 -0.54 0.28 -22.54
N LEU A 222 0.75 0.62 -22.50
CA LEU A 222 1.54 0.63 -21.27
C LEU A 222 1.21 1.86 -20.40
N ILE A 223 0.89 3.01 -21.05
CA ILE A 223 0.73 4.31 -20.39
C ILE A 223 -0.72 4.73 -20.20
N ALA A 224 -1.62 4.37 -21.13
CA ALA A 224 -3.04 4.73 -21.07
C ALA A 224 -3.88 3.54 -20.60
N LYS A 225 -4.26 3.55 -19.32
CA LYS A 225 -4.99 2.44 -18.70
C LYS A 225 -6.51 2.52 -18.90
N THR A 226 -7.03 3.65 -19.35
CA THR A 226 -8.45 3.85 -19.66
C THR A 226 -8.65 4.17 -21.15
N GLU A 227 -9.81 3.80 -21.68
CA GLU A 227 -10.15 4.08 -23.08
C GLU A 227 -10.17 5.60 -23.37
N LYS A 228 -10.72 6.38 -22.43
CA LYS A 228 -10.74 7.84 -22.53
C LYS A 228 -9.33 8.46 -22.56
N ASP A 229 -8.40 7.90 -21.81
CA ASP A 229 -7.02 8.39 -21.82
C ASP A 229 -6.33 8.01 -23.12
N ARG A 230 -6.61 6.82 -23.68
CA ARG A 230 -6.13 6.41 -25.01
C ARG A 230 -6.65 7.36 -26.09
N GLU A 231 -7.96 7.61 -26.10
CA GLU A 231 -8.57 8.54 -27.05
C GLU A 231 -7.94 9.94 -26.97
N ARG A 232 -7.70 10.46 -25.76
CA ARG A 232 -7.05 11.76 -25.55
C ARG A 232 -5.65 11.82 -26.14
N LEU A 233 -4.86 10.77 -25.94
CA LEU A 233 -3.50 10.68 -26.47
C LEU A 233 -3.45 10.39 -27.98
N MET A 234 -4.54 9.86 -28.55
CA MET A 234 -4.66 9.63 -29.99
C MET A 234 -5.22 10.83 -30.76
N LEU A 235 -5.96 11.74 -30.09
CA LEU A 235 -6.56 12.90 -30.74
C LEU A 235 -5.49 13.92 -31.17
N ARG A 236 -5.58 14.41 -32.43
CA ARG A 236 -4.79 15.52 -32.96
C ARG A 236 -3.28 15.40 -32.75
N ASP A 237 -2.70 14.29 -33.13
CA ASP A 237 -1.28 14.00 -32.92
C ASP A 237 -0.82 14.12 -31.45
N GLY A 238 -1.75 13.85 -30.51
CA GLY A 238 -1.51 14.00 -29.09
C GLY A 238 -0.28 13.23 -28.59
N PHE A 239 0.02 12.07 -29.20
CA PHE A 239 1.22 11.32 -28.85
C PHE A 239 2.50 11.98 -29.40
N ALA A 240 2.47 12.56 -30.60
CA ALA A 240 3.61 13.30 -31.15
C ALA A 240 3.87 14.60 -30.35
N SER A 241 2.81 15.28 -29.93
CA SER A 241 2.92 16.43 -29.03
C SER A 241 3.50 16.02 -27.66
N LEU A 242 3.09 14.88 -27.14
CA LEU A 242 3.64 14.32 -25.90
C LEU A 242 5.14 14.06 -26.01
N VAL A 243 5.60 13.46 -27.12
CA VAL A 243 7.04 13.23 -27.37
C VAL A 243 7.81 14.56 -27.47
N TYR A 244 7.22 15.56 -28.08
CA TYR A 244 7.82 16.90 -28.13
C TYR A 244 7.94 17.52 -26.72
N ASP A 245 6.92 17.41 -25.91
CA ASP A 245 6.93 17.89 -24.52
C ASP A 245 7.98 17.16 -23.65
N ILE A 246 8.22 15.87 -23.89
CA ILE A 246 9.30 15.12 -23.24
C ILE A 246 10.65 15.79 -23.49
N GLN A 247 10.94 16.09 -24.76
CA GLN A 247 12.21 16.72 -25.15
C GLN A 247 12.35 18.12 -24.52
N GLY A 248 11.25 18.86 -24.39
CA GLY A 248 11.21 20.12 -23.65
C GLY A 248 11.58 19.99 -22.18
N HIS A 249 10.98 19.02 -21.49
CA HIS A 249 11.29 18.74 -20.07
C HIS A 249 12.73 18.27 -19.88
N VAL A 250 13.22 17.37 -20.74
CA VAL A 250 14.59 16.87 -20.71
C VAL A 250 15.61 17.99 -20.91
N SER A 251 15.38 18.84 -21.90
CA SER A 251 16.26 19.98 -22.22
C SER A 251 16.32 21.00 -21.09
N LYS A 252 15.17 21.29 -20.47
CA LYS A 252 15.08 22.16 -19.30
C LYS A 252 15.89 21.62 -18.13
N LEU A 253 15.73 20.34 -17.80
CA LEU A 253 16.48 19.71 -16.68
C LEU A 253 17.98 19.69 -16.94
N LYS A 254 18.42 19.38 -18.18
CA LYS A 254 19.82 19.41 -18.56
C LYS A 254 20.42 20.82 -18.38
N SER A 255 19.71 21.89 -18.76
CA SER A 255 20.14 23.29 -18.59
C SER A 255 20.21 23.72 -17.12
N GLU A 256 19.24 23.34 -16.30
CA GLU A 256 19.25 23.65 -14.86
C GLU A 256 20.42 22.98 -14.13
N ARG A 257 20.78 21.74 -14.52
CA ARG A 257 21.95 21.05 -13.98
C ARG A 257 23.26 21.72 -14.33
N LEU A 258 23.42 22.14 -15.60
CA LEU A 258 24.59 22.89 -16.03
C LEU A 258 24.73 24.22 -15.29
N GLY A 259 23.59 24.93 -15.10
CA GLY A 259 23.58 26.18 -14.33
C GLY A 259 23.98 25.98 -12.85
N LYS A 260 23.51 24.91 -12.21
CA LYS A 260 23.89 24.58 -10.82
C LYS A 260 25.38 24.21 -10.69
N MET A 261 25.91 23.45 -11.64
CA MET A 261 27.35 23.11 -11.65
C MET A 261 28.24 24.35 -11.85
N ALA A 262 27.83 25.28 -12.71
CA ALA A 262 28.56 26.54 -12.93
C ALA A 262 28.50 27.51 -11.74
N ALA A 263 27.45 27.42 -10.91
CA ALA A 263 27.29 28.24 -9.70
C ALA A 263 28.08 27.71 -8.49
N HIS A 264 28.58 26.47 -8.54
CA HIS A 264 29.35 25.81 -7.49
C HIS A 264 30.83 25.61 -7.86
N ALA A 265 31.24 26.02 -9.07
CA ALA A 265 32.62 26.08 -9.54
C ALA A 265 33.15 27.50 -9.46
#